data_000f95908a3d6450e1129e453c8f36b0
#
_entry.id   000f95908a3d6450e1129e453c8f36b0
#
_cell.length_a   1.000
_cell.length_b   1.000
_cell.length_c   1.000
_cell.angle_alpha   90.00
_cell.angle_beta   90.00
_cell.angle_gamma   90.00
#
_symmetry.space_group_name_H-M   'P 1'
#
loop_
_entity.id
_entity.type
_entity.pdbx_description
1 polymer ?
#
loop_
_entity_poly.entity_id
_entity_poly.type
_entity_poly.pdbx_seq_one_letter_code
_entity_poly.pdbx_strand_id
1 'polypeptide(L)'
;IKIFGSPYTPTYGEWSFMKSRDKLNRYWEQIPEGMDIVAVHGPCKGMLDLSYNRQNELEFCGDSALRKHILNRVKPKYFLSGHIHNFEDIINTGLRYLPDYDITFSNAAGVTDRKFSLGITFNGNIIEI
;
A
#
# COMPACT_ATOMS: atom_id res chain seq x y z
N ILE A 1 7.85 15.48 13.72
CA ILE A 1 7.34 14.48 12.75
C ILE A 1 5.96 14.05 13.19
N LYS A 2 4.98 14.12 12.28
CA LYS A 2 3.60 13.68 12.48
C LYS A 2 3.33 12.42 11.67
N ILE A 3 2.87 11.37 12.35
CA ILE A 3 2.64 10.05 11.73
C ILE A 3 1.17 9.67 11.91
N PHE A 4 0.50 9.28 10.83
CA PHE A 4 -0.82 8.65 10.87
C PHE A 4 -0.69 7.17 10.51
N GLY A 5 -1.38 6.29 11.25
CA GLY A 5 -1.41 4.85 10.99
C GLY A 5 -2.81 4.30 10.86
N SER A 6 -3.01 3.33 9.95
CA SER A 6 -4.29 2.62 9.80
C SER A 6 -4.07 1.17 9.38
N PRO A 7 -4.72 0.20 10.05
CA PRO A 7 -4.61 -1.21 9.70
C PRO A 7 -5.52 -1.63 8.54
N TYR A 8 -6.37 -0.75 8.03
CA TYR A 8 -7.40 -1.12 7.08
C TYR A 8 -6.86 -1.35 5.66
N THR A 9 -7.50 -2.29 4.96
CA THR A 9 -7.23 -2.63 3.56
C THR A 9 -8.54 -3.05 2.86
N PRO A 10 -8.62 -2.96 1.52
CA PRO A 10 -9.76 -3.48 0.77
C PRO A 10 -10.01 -4.96 1.02
N THR A 11 -11.27 -5.37 1.01
CA THR A 11 -11.66 -6.76 1.17
C THR A 11 -11.11 -7.62 0.05
N TYR A 12 -10.34 -8.65 0.44
CA TYR A 12 -9.83 -9.69 -0.45
C TYR A 12 -10.24 -11.10 0.02
N GLY A 13 -10.42 -11.27 1.33
CA GLY A 13 -10.83 -12.49 2.00
C GLY A 13 -11.65 -12.17 3.26
N GLU A 14 -11.61 -13.06 4.26
CA GLU A 14 -12.33 -12.92 5.52
C GLU A 14 -11.38 -12.64 6.70
N TRP A 15 -10.37 -11.79 6.48
CA TRP A 15 -9.43 -11.43 7.55
C TRP A 15 -9.83 -10.14 8.25
N SER A 16 -9.24 -9.93 9.43
CA SER A 16 -9.41 -8.71 10.21
C SER A 16 -8.97 -7.46 9.43
N PHE A 17 -9.58 -6.33 9.78
CA PHE A 17 -9.30 -5.01 9.20
C PHE A 17 -9.59 -4.86 7.70
N MET A 18 -10.27 -5.82 7.07
CA MET A 18 -10.76 -5.68 5.71
C MET A 18 -12.13 -5.00 5.66
N LYS A 19 -12.30 -4.10 4.72
CA LYS A 19 -13.56 -3.39 4.48
C LYS A 19 -13.79 -3.20 2.99
N SER A 20 -15.07 -3.13 2.61
CA SER A 20 -15.44 -2.77 1.24
C SER A 20 -14.93 -1.35 0.89
N ARG A 21 -14.61 -1.13 -0.37
CA ARG A 21 -13.99 0.12 -0.85
C ARG A 21 -14.86 1.36 -0.59
N ASP A 22 -16.18 1.24 -0.66
CA ASP A 22 -17.13 2.29 -0.32
C ASP A 22 -17.05 2.71 1.15
N LYS A 23 -16.90 1.73 2.06
CA LYS A 23 -16.70 1.99 3.49
C LYS A 23 -15.34 2.59 3.79
N LEU A 24 -14.29 2.14 3.08
CA LEU A 24 -12.93 2.62 3.30
C LEU A 24 -12.77 4.12 3.03
N ASN A 25 -13.47 4.68 2.05
CA ASN A 25 -13.37 6.10 1.76
C ASN A 25 -13.63 6.99 3.00
N ARG A 26 -14.57 6.61 3.86
CA ARG A 26 -14.86 7.35 5.11
C ARG A 26 -13.71 7.31 6.11
N TYR A 27 -12.88 6.27 6.09
CA TYR A 27 -11.67 6.20 6.92
C TYR A 27 -10.56 7.07 6.34
N TRP A 28 -10.44 7.11 5.03
CA TRP A 28 -9.43 7.93 4.35
C TRP A 28 -9.73 9.43 4.46
N GLU A 29 -11.00 9.82 4.50
CA GLU A 29 -11.43 11.20 4.79
C GLU A 29 -10.95 11.70 6.16
N GLN A 30 -10.75 10.80 7.11
CA GLN A 30 -10.30 11.14 8.46
C GLN A 30 -8.78 11.30 8.60
N ILE A 31 -8.00 10.97 7.58
CA ILE A 31 -6.54 11.19 7.61
C ILE A 31 -6.30 12.70 7.70
N PRO A 32 -5.63 13.20 8.75
CA PRO A 32 -5.37 14.65 8.86
C PRO A 32 -4.45 15.13 7.75
N GLU A 33 -4.57 16.40 7.38
CA GLU A 33 -3.60 17.07 6.53
C GLU A 33 -2.31 17.39 7.30
N GLY A 34 -1.22 17.61 6.57
CA GLY A 34 0.07 17.95 7.17
C GLY A 34 0.73 16.82 7.95
N MET A 35 0.45 15.57 7.58
CA MET A 35 1.19 14.42 8.07
C MET A 35 2.50 14.28 7.29
N ASP A 36 3.60 14.04 8.01
CA ASP A 36 4.90 13.74 7.38
C ASP A 36 4.93 12.31 6.84
N ILE A 37 4.34 11.39 7.61
CA ILE A 37 4.29 9.96 7.26
C ILE A 37 2.84 9.46 7.39
N VAL A 38 2.40 8.70 6.39
CA VAL A 38 1.16 7.93 6.47
C VAL A 38 1.50 6.45 6.28
N ALA A 39 1.16 5.62 7.27
CA ALA A 39 1.37 4.17 7.26
C ALA A 39 0.01 3.45 7.21
N VAL A 40 -0.28 2.75 6.12
CA VAL A 40 -1.52 1.99 5.93
C VAL A 40 -1.18 0.55 5.55
N HIS A 41 -1.96 -0.42 6.01
CA HIS A 41 -1.66 -1.82 5.71
C HIS A 41 -1.63 -2.09 4.20
N GLY A 42 -2.66 -1.66 3.46
CA GLY A 42 -2.72 -1.82 2.00
C GLY A 42 -2.20 -0.61 1.22
N PRO A 43 -1.67 -0.81 0.01
CA PRO A 43 -1.12 0.25 -0.82
C PRO A 43 -2.18 1.13 -1.49
N CYS A 44 -1.76 2.29 -1.95
CA CYS A 44 -2.49 3.10 -2.93
C CYS A 44 -2.51 2.40 -4.29
N LYS A 45 -3.63 2.47 -5.01
CA LYS A 45 -3.74 1.87 -6.35
C LYS A 45 -2.69 2.41 -7.32
N GLY A 46 -1.98 1.51 -7.98
CA GLY A 46 -0.91 1.82 -8.92
C GLY A 46 0.44 2.14 -8.26
N MET A 47 0.59 1.86 -6.95
CA MET A 47 1.80 2.12 -6.19
C MET A 47 2.30 0.85 -5.51
N LEU A 48 3.15 0.07 -6.20
CA LEU A 48 3.75 -1.17 -5.66
C LEU A 48 2.67 -2.19 -5.22
N ASP A 49 1.65 -2.40 -6.06
CA ASP A 49 0.43 -3.12 -5.72
C ASP A 49 -0.08 -4.05 -6.83
N LEU A 50 0.80 -4.50 -7.72
CA LEU A 50 0.45 -5.38 -8.83
C LEU A 50 0.26 -6.82 -8.35
N SER A 51 -0.83 -7.46 -8.74
CA SER A 51 -1.12 -8.85 -8.37
C SER A 51 -1.95 -9.55 -9.46
N TYR A 52 -2.15 -10.84 -9.31
CA TYR A 52 -3.06 -11.62 -10.15
C TYR A 52 -4.45 -11.68 -9.53
N ASN A 53 -5.48 -11.41 -10.34
CA ASN A 53 -6.87 -11.62 -9.94
C ASN A 53 -7.26 -13.11 -10.03
N ARG A 54 -8.53 -13.43 -9.70
CA ARG A 54 -9.03 -14.81 -9.74
C ARG A 54 -9.05 -15.43 -11.13
N GLN A 55 -9.01 -14.63 -12.18
CA GLN A 55 -8.93 -15.03 -13.58
C GLN A 55 -7.48 -15.16 -14.07
N ASN A 56 -6.49 -15.01 -13.16
CA ASN A 56 -5.06 -15.01 -13.48
C ASN A 56 -4.65 -13.85 -14.41
N GLU A 57 -5.32 -12.71 -14.31
CA GLU A 57 -4.98 -11.48 -15.02
C GLU A 57 -4.32 -10.50 -14.07
N LEU A 58 -3.36 -9.72 -14.58
CA LEU A 58 -2.67 -8.70 -13.81
C LEU A 58 -3.60 -7.53 -13.48
N GLU A 59 -3.66 -7.16 -12.21
CA GLU A 59 -4.41 -5.98 -11.75
C GLU A 59 -3.69 -5.22 -10.65
N PHE A 60 -3.98 -3.93 -10.53
CA PHE A 60 -3.58 -3.10 -9.41
C PHE A 60 -4.57 -3.27 -8.26
N CYS A 61 -4.13 -3.87 -7.16
CA CYS A 61 -4.97 -4.27 -6.02
C CYS A 61 -5.22 -3.16 -5.01
N GLY A 62 -4.39 -2.12 -4.99
CA GLY A 62 -4.47 -1.02 -4.04
C GLY A 62 -5.78 -0.22 -4.10
N ASP A 63 -5.94 0.69 -3.15
CA ASP A 63 -7.16 1.48 -3.01
C ASP A 63 -7.09 2.81 -3.76
N SER A 64 -8.08 3.05 -4.64
CA SER A 64 -8.14 4.26 -5.48
C SER A 64 -8.58 5.50 -4.71
N ALA A 65 -9.47 5.34 -3.71
CA ALA A 65 -9.89 6.45 -2.87
C ALA A 65 -8.75 6.91 -1.97
N LEU A 66 -8.02 5.95 -1.38
CA LEU A 66 -6.80 6.24 -0.61
C LEU A 66 -5.79 7.03 -1.47
N ARG A 67 -5.52 6.55 -2.69
CA ARG A 67 -4.63 7.27 -3.63
C ARG A 67 -5.07 8.74 -3.83
N LYS A 68 -6.37 8.96 -4.07
CA LYS A 68 -6.92 10.31 -4.25
C LYS A 68 -6.67 11.20 -3.04
N HIS A 69 -6.91 10.69 -1.83
CA HIS A 69 -6.66 11.44 -0.59
C HIS A 69 -5.16 11.73 -0.40
N ILE A 70 -4.30 10.76 -0.60
CA ILE A 70 -2.86 10.92 -0.44
C ILE A 70 -2.28 11.94 -1.43
N LEU A 71 -2.63 11.85 -2.71
CA LEU A 71 -2.06 12.72 -3.74
C LEU A 71 -2.62 14.16 -3.71
N ASN A 72 -3.91 14.34 -3.41
CA ASN A 72 -4.58 15.62 -3.61
C ASN A 72 -4.80 16.42 -2.31
N ARG A 73 -4.81 15.77 -1.16
CA ARG A 73 -5.15 16.43 0.11
C ARG A 73 -4.06 16.27 1.17
N VAL A 74 -3.73 15.05 1.57
CA VAL A 74 -2.82 14.77 2.69
C VAL A 74 -1.37 15.11 2.33
N LYS A 75 -0.90 14.66 1.18
CA LYS A 75 0.45 14.90 0.60
C LYS A 75 1.58 14.64 1.61
N PRO A 76 1.66 13.45 2.22
CA PRO A 76 2.73 13.13 3.13
C PRO A 76 4.05 13.00 2.37
N LYS A 77 5.18 13.26 3.03
CA LYS A 77 6.50 13.02 2.43
C LYS A 77 6.74 11.52 2.17
N TYR A 78 6.22 10.67 3.08
CA TYR A 78 6.36 9.22 2.96
C TYR A 78 5.00 8.52 3.14
N PHE A 79 4.69 7.61 2.22
CA PHE A 79 3.56 6.68 2.35
C PHE A 79 4.08 5.26 2.48
N LEU A 80 3.81 4.61 3.61
CA LEU A 80 4.29 3.27 3.95
C LEU A 80 3.17 2.26 3.84
N SER A 81 3.41 1.15 3.17
CA SER A 81 2.47 0.04 3.04
C SER A 81 3.18 -1.32 3.06
N GLY A 82 2.39 -2.37 3.09
CA GLY A 82 2.78 -3.76 2.91
C GLY A 82 1.71 -4.52 2.15
N HIS A 83 1.28 -5.66 2.67
CA HIS A 83 0.14 -6.46 2.22
C HIS A 83 0.30 -7.13 0.86
N ILE A 84 0.63 -6.40 -0.20
CA ILE A 84 0.78 -6.97 -1.54
C ILE A 84 2.19 -7.52 -1.66
N HIS A 85 2.27 -8.84 -1.71
CA HIS A 85 3.51 -9.59 -1.76
C HIS A 85 4.16 -9.52 -3.15
N ASN A 86 5.41 -9.97 -3.23
CA ASN A 86 6.04 -10.31 -4.50
C ASN A 86 5.50 -11.65 -5.03
N PHE A 87 5.56 -11.81 -6.34
CA PHE A 87 5.44 -13.09 -7.03
C PHE A 87 6.76 -13.41 -7.73
N GLU A 88 6.86 -14.56 -8.40
CA GLU A 88 8.09 -14.93 -9.12
C GLU A 88 8.49 -13.92 -10.20
N ASP A 89 7.50 -13.29 -10.83
CA ASP A 89 7.63 -12.35 -11.94
C ASP A 89 7.21 -10.90 -11.61
N ILE A 90 6.76 -10.64 -10.37
CA ILE A 90 6.29 -9.32 -9.92
C ILE A 90 7.02 -8.91 -8.65
N ILE A 91 7.66 -7.75 -8.69
CA ILE A 91 8.30 -7.14 -7.52
C ILE A 91 7.48 -5.92 -7.09
N ASN A 92 6.83 -6.04 -5.93
CA ASN A 92 6.10 -4.96 -5.28
C ASN A 92 6.91 -4.30 -4.15
N THR A 93 7.87 -5.02 -3.55
CA THR A 93 8.69 -4.48 -2.47
C THR A 93 9.67 -3.44 -2.97
N GLY A 94 9.93 -2.45 -2.14
CA GLY A 94 10.88 -1.38 -2.44
C GLY A 94 10.30 0.01 -2.25
N LEU A 95 10.98 0.98 -2.84
CA LEU A 95 10.64 2.40 -2.79
C LEU A 95 10.28 2.91 -4.20
N ARG A 96 9.27 3.76 -4.28
CA ARG A 96 8.90 4.47 -5.50
C ARG A 96 8.66 5.95 -5.20
N TYR A 97 9.51 6.80 -5.72
CA TYR A 97 9.33 8.25 -5.64
C TYR A 97 8.44 8.76 -6.77
N LEU A 98 7.50 9.63 -6.43
CA LEU A 98 6.58 10.27 -7.36
C LEU A 98 6.86 11.77 -7.41
N PRO A 99 7.69 12.26 -8.37
CA PRO A 99 8.25 13.61 -8.35
C PRO A 99 7.18 14.71 -8.45
N ASP A 100 6.10 14.50 -9.22
CA ASP A 100 5.01 15.48 -9.38
C ASP A 100 4.29 15.82 -8.07
N TYR A 101 4.42 14.95 -7.06
CA TYR A 101 3.76 15.08 -5.76
C TYR A 101 4.74 15.19 -4.60
N ASP A 102 6.04 15.00 -4.85
CA ASP A 102 7.10 14.92 -3.84
C ASP A 102 6.80 13.88 -2.74
N ILE A 103 6.29 12.72 -3.13
CA ILE A 103 5.93 11.64 -2.21
C ILE A 103 6.74 10.39 -2.53
N THR A 104 7.35 9.80 -1.51
CA THR A 104 7.97 8.47 -1.59
C THR A 104 7.00 7.41 -1.06
N PHE A 105 6.64 6.45 -1.90
CA PHE A 105 5.87 5.26 -1.55
C PHE A 105 6.80 4.11 -1.20
N SER A 106 6.44 3.36 -0.16
CA SER A 106 7.15 2.17 0.29
C SER A 106 6.19 0.99 0.39
N ASN A 107 6.56 -0.15 -0.17
CA ASN A 107 5.97 -1.42 0.18
C ASN A 107 7.06 -2.31 0.81
N ALA A 108 6.87 -2.68 2.08
CA ALA A 108 7.80 -3.48 2.86
C ALA A 108 7.28 -4.91 3.13
N ALA A 109 6.39 -5.44 2.28
CA ALA A 109 5.92 -6.82 2.39
C ALA A 109 7.08 -7.79 2.15
N GLY A 110 7.60 -8.40 3.21
CA GLY A 110 8.82 -9.22 3.19
C GLY A 110 8.64 -10.64 2.64
N VAL A 111 7.47 -10.97 2.09
CA VAL A 111 7.11 -12.32 1.64
C VAL A 111 7.03 -12.35 0.11
N THR A 112 7.47 -13.47 -0.47
CA THR A 112 7.22 -13.79 -1.88
C THR A 112 6.27 -14.97 -1.95
N ASP A 113 5.15 -14.80 -2.65
CA ASP A 113 4.19 -15.86 -2.94
C ASP A 113 4.74 -16.70 -4.09
N ARG A 114 5.01 -17.97 -3.79
CA ARG A 114 5.39 -18.98 -4.77
C ARG A 114 4.29 -20.01 -4.87
N LYS A 115 4.19 -20.68 -6.02
CA LYS A 115 3.14 -21.65 -6.32
C LYS A 115 2.91 -22.72 -5.23
N PHE A 116 3.93 -23.01 -4.42
CA PHE A 116 3.89 -24.08 -3.40
C PHE A 116 4.48 -23.68 -2.04
N SER A 117 4.95 -22.45 -1.87
CA SER A 117 5.52 -22.01 -0.59
C SER A 117 5.54 -20.50 -0.45
N LEU A 118 5.39 -20.03 0.79
CA LEU A 118 5.68 -18.65 1.17
C LEU A 118 7.12 -18.60 1.69
N GLY A 119 7.89 -17.62 1.24
CA GLY A 119 9.25 -17.40 1.72
C GLY A 119 9.49 -15.95 2.09
N ILE A 120 10.19 -15.71 3.22
CA ILE A 120 10.69 -14.37 3.54
C ILE A 120 11.88 -14.10 2.63
N THR A 121 11.76 -13.11 1.76
CA THR A 121 12.76 -12.79 0.74
C THR A 121 13.24 -11.34 0.80
N PHE A 122 12.70 -10.56 1.72
CA PHE A 122 12.98 -9.13 1.84
C PHE A 122 12.92 -8.67 3.31
N ASN A 123 13.92 -7.87 3.72
CA ASN A 123 14.08 -7.45 5.12
C ASN A 123 13.52 -6.06 5.44
N GLY A 124 12.83 -5.42 4.50
CA GLY A 124 12.24 -4.10 4.67
C GLY A 124 12.99 -2.99 3.91
N ASN A 125 12.45 -1.79 3.95
CA ASN A 125 13.03 -0.59 3.37
C ASN A 125 13.67 0.29 4.45
N ILE A 126 14.79 0.91 4.16
CA ILE A 126 15.41 1.93 5.01
C ILE A 126 15.07 3.30 4.42
N ILE A 127 14.52 4.17 5.25
CA ILE A 127 14.20 5.55 4.88
C ILE A 127 14.87 6.46 5.90
N GLU A 128 15.75 7.32 5.43
CA GLU A 128 16.36 8.39 6.24
C GLU A 128 15.46 9.64 6.17
N ILE A 129 15.15 10.21 7.34
CA ILE A 129 14.22 11.34 7.50
C ILE A 129 14.98 12.59 7.94
#